data_59300ce6f8d6395c122183657135c5b3
#
_entry.id   59300ce6f8d6395c122183657135c5b3
#
_cell.length_a   1.000
_cell.length_b   1.000
_cell.length_c   1.000
_cell.angle_alpha   90.00
_cell.angle_beta   90.00
_cell.angle_gamma   90.00
#
_symmetry.space_group_name_H-M   'P 1'
#
loop_
_entity.id
_entity.type
_entity.pdbx_description
1 polymer ?
#
loop_
_entity_poly.entity_id
_entity_poly.type
_entity_poly.pdbx_seq_one_letter_code
_entity_poly.pdbx_strand_id
1 'polypeptide(L)'
;VFTRSPAAQTVPAGDEVTFSVEVAGYPVPALQWRRNGTALPGQTGATLRLTPATATAAGAYDVIATNALGTATSAPATLTVTVRDFTGTYAGRLSGGTEGFLLVRTDGTAALLAPLSSGSAAVALLNATVDLRGNVRGAGATSEGTPRPFVATGTLDEVAGTAQLTFAALNETFTATRIRAATPAAAAGLYRLALVGSAGGRGHALVAPDGQVLVVTSGGAAADAAIGRLEAPGRLRANSAGGAALDLSFAAGALRGTVRTAAGATGTLAGAVEALLGQEQLVNLSVRGVTLPGAPLIVGFATGGSAAKSVLLRAVGPGIGRPPFNVAGALPDPNVQLFRVNTALAQNNDWGQPPAGAAALAAAATATGAFALPQGSADAALLASLPAGVYTAQVGGGQGIVLAELYGVPAAGEAPGSRRFTNASTRTTVAPEAALIAGFVISGTAPQRVLIRAVGPTLGNAPFNVPGVLANPQLNLFRGATLVRTNDDWFRDPEANLIREAAAAVRAFALGPQSLDAALLVYLEPGAYTAVVSGPPNAGPNAQTGNALVEIYEVAP
;
A
#
# COMPACT_ATOMS: atom_id res chain seq x y z
N VAL A 1 -37.72 9.38 -31.93
CA VAL A 1 -37.01 8.49 -32.87
C VAL A 1 -35.54 8.77 -32.80
N PHE A 2 -34.68 7.75 -32.75
CA PHE A 2 -33.24 7.93 -32.87
C PHE A 2 -32.88 8.24 -34.32
N THR A 3 -32.22 9.36 -34.56
CA THR A 3 -31.66 9.74 -35.86
C THR A 3 -30.26 9.17 -36.04
N ARG A 4 -29.58 8.92 -34.89
CA ARG A 4 -28.29 8.25 -34.83
C ARG A 4 -28.19 7.37 -33.58
N SER A 5 -27.98 6.07 -33.77
CA SER A 5 -27.66 5.12 -32.70
C SER A 5 -26.17 5.12 -32.37
N PRO A 6 -25.78 4.65 -31.18
CA PRO A 6 -24.36 4.53 -30.85
C PRO A 6 -23.67 3.52 -31.78
N ALA A 7 -22.37 3.70 -32.02
CA ALA A 7 -21.58 2.81 -32.87
C ALA A 7 -20.73 1.86 -32.03
N ALA A 8 -20.60 0.61 -32.49
CA ALA A 8 -19.69 -0.37 -31.86
C ALA A 8 -18.25 0.12 -31.89
N GLN A 9 -17.49 -0.17 -30.81
CA GLN A 9 -16.10 0.22 -30.66
C GLN A 9 -15.27 -0.93 -30.09
N THR A 10 -14.02 -1.02 -30.53
CA THR A 10 -13.00 -1.89 -29.95
C THR A 10 -11.84 -1.00 -29.50
N VAL A 11 -11.52 -1.04 -28.21
CA VAL A 11 -10.47 -0.21 -27.63
C VAL A 11 -9.60 -1.02 -26.69
N PRO A 12 -8.32 -0.68 -26.55
CA PRO A 12 -7.46 -1.25 -25.52
C PRO A 12 -7.91 -0.82 -24.12
N ALA A 13 -7.70 -1.69 -23.13
CA ALA A 13 -7.92 -1.37 -21.72
C ALA A 13 -7.11 -0.15 -21.32
N GLY A 14 -7.70 0.72 -20.50
CA GLY A 14 -7.11 1.98 -20.07
C GLY A 14 -7.46 3.19 -20.95
N ASP A 15 -7.89 2.98 -22.19
CA ASP A 15 -8.25 4.08 -23.09
C ASP A 15 -9.63 4.64 -22.77
N GLU A 16 -9.96 5.76 -23.40
CA GLU A 16 -11.26 6.40 -23.28
C GLU A 16 -12.22 5.92 -24.37
N VAL A 17 -13.47 5.74 -24.01
CA VAL A 17 -14.57 5.45 -24.94
C VAL A 17 -15.64 6.50 -24.79
N THR A 18 -16.14 7.02 -25.91
CA THR A 18 -17.28 7.91 -25.94
C THR A 18 -18.33 7.36 -26.92
N PHE A 19 -19.50 7.03 -26.41
CA PHE A 19 -20.68 6.77 -27.22
C PHE A 19 -21.52 8.03 -27.35
N SER A 20 -22.15 8.21 -28.51
CA SER A 20 -23.05 9.32 -28.77
C SER A 20 -24.31 8.85 -29.47
N VAL A 21 -25.42 9.51 -29.17
CA VAL A 21 -26.70 9.32 -29.84
C VAL A 21 -27.28 10.66 -30.28
N GLU A 22 -28.11 10.62 -31.31
CA GLU A 22 -28.97 11.72 -31.68
C GLU A 22 -30.42 11.26 -31.68
N VAL A 23 -31.31 12.06 -31.09
CA VAL A 23 -32.72 11.73 -30.94
C VAL A 23 -33.59 12.93 -31.32
N ALA A 24 -34.64 12.68 -32.07
CA ALA A 24 -35.66 13.68 -32.40
C ALA A 24 -37.00 13.25 -31.78
N GLY A 25 -37.71 14.21 -31.18
CA GLY A 25 -39.01 13.98 -30.58
C GLY A 25 -39.59 15.25 -29.95
N TYR A 26 -40.89 15.36 -29.94
CA TYR A 26 -41.59 16.42 -29.24
C TYR A 26 -42.70 15.80 -28.36
N PRO A 27 -42.77 16.12 -27.05
CA PRO A 27 -41.74 16.86 -26.29
C PRO A 27 -40.39 16.20 -26.34
N VAL A 28 -39.31 16.99 -26.05
CA VAL A 28 -37.93 16.49 -26.02
C VAL A 28 -37.83 15.27 -25.11
N PRO A 29 -37.35 14.12 -25.59
CA PRO A 29 -37.29 12.90 -24.79
C PRO A 29 -36.14 12.96 -23.75
N ALA A 30 -36.40 12.41 -22.57
CA ALA A 30 -35.39 12.09 -21.59
C ALA A 30 -34.63 10.82 -22.03
N LEU A 31 -33.32 10.80 -21.83
CA LEU A 31 -32.45 9.70 -22.21
C LEU A 31 -31.97 8.91 -20.97
N GLN A 32 -31.79 7.60 -21.13
CA GLN A 32 -31.16 6.74 -20.13
C GLN A 32 -30.32 5.69 -20.84
N TRP A 33 -29.01 5.76 -20.62
CA TRP A 33 -28.06 4.74 -21.08
C TRP A 33 -28.22 3.43 -20.31
N ARG A 34 -28.06 2.31 -21.02
CA ARG A 34 -28.02 0.97 -20.43
C ARG A 34 -26.81 0.21 -20.94
N ARG A 35 -26.36 -0.76 -20.13
CA ARG A 35 -25.38 -1.77 -20.52
C ARG A 35 -25.98 -3.15 -20.30
N ASN A 36 -25.94 -4.00 -21.32
CA ASN A 36 -26.54 -5.35 -21.30
C ASN A 36 -28.00 -5.33 -20.79
N GLY A 37 -28.77 -4.31 -21.20
CA GLY A 37 -30.15 -4.10 -20.78
C GLY A 37 -30.35 -3.45 -19.41
N THR A 38 -29.28 -3.32 -18.58
CA THR A 38 -29.34 -2.71 -17.25
C THR A 38 -29.04 -1.22 -17.32
N ALA A 39 -29.91 -0.39 -16.72
CA ALA A 39 -29.74 1.06 -16.69
C ALA A 39 -28.44 1.45 -15.97
N LEU A 40 -27.72 2.43 -16.52
CA LEU A 40 -26.55 3.06 -15.93
C LEU A 40 -26.99 4.32 -15.17
N PRO A 41 -27.07 4.30 -13.84
CA PRO A 41 -27.61 5.40 -13.07
C PRO A 41 -26.91 6.73 -13.37
N GLY A 42 -27.70 7.79 -13.58
CA GLY A 42 -27.17 9.14 -13.86
C GLY A 42 -26.64 9.37 -15.27
N GLN A 43 -26.61 8.35 -16.14
CA GLN A 43 -26.16 8.48 -17.53
C GLN A 43 -27.35 8.82 -18.43
N THR A 44 -27.71 10.12 -18.48
CA THR A 44 -28.89 10.64 -19.17
C THR A 44 -28.57 11.64 -20.29
N GLY A 45 -27.26 11.87 -20.55
CA GLY A 45 -26.84 12.76 -21.64
C GLY A 45 -26.86 12.10 -23.01
N ALA A 46 -26.75 12.91 -24.08
CA ALA A 46 -26.62 12.42 -25.45
C ALA A 46 -25.27 11.70 -25.71
N THR A 47 -24.32 11.81 -24.76
CA THR A 47 -23.02 11.13 -24.80
C THR A 47 -22.81 10.35 -23.51
N LEU A 48 -22.20 9.16 -23.63
CA LEU A 48 -21.69 8.35 -22.53
C LEU A 48 -20.19 8.23 -22.67
N ARG A 49 -19.46 8.67 -21.63
CA ARG A 49 -17.99 8.60 -21.57
C ARG A 49 -17.54 7.60 -20.52
N LEU A 50 -16.67 6.68 -20.91
CA LEU A 50 -16.06 5.68 -20.04
C LEU A 50 -14.54 5.94 -20.00
N THR A 51 -14.00 6.24 -18.82
CA THR A 51 -12.58 6.55 -18.62
C THR A 51 -12.12 6.09 -17.23
N PRO A 52 -11.16 5.16 -17.14
CA PRO A 52 -10.64 4.32 -18.22
C PRO A 52 -11.63 3.21 -18.64
N ALA A 53 -11.57 2.75 -19.88
CA ALA A 53 -12.25 1.52 -20.30
C ALA A 53 -11.56 0.32 -19.67
N THR A 54 -12.29 -0.46 -18.88
CA THR A 54 -11.80 -1.69 -18.25
C THR A 54 -12.41 -2.92 -18.92
N ALA A 55 -11.82 -4.09 -18.77
CA ALA A 55 -12.39 -5.33 -19.30
C ALA A 55 -13.84 -5.55 -18.81
N THR A 56 -14.15 -5.12 -17.58
CA THR A 56 -15.51 -5.20 -17.02
C THR A 56 -16.50 -4.22 -17.66
N ALA A 57 -16.03 -3.22 -18.40
CA ALA A 57 -16.90 -2.31 -19.15
C ALA A 57 -17.37 -2.88 -20.49
N ALA A 58 -16.78 -3.98 -20.97
CA ALA A 58 -17.23 -4.62 -22.22
C ALA A 58 -18.70 -5.03 -22.14
N GLY A 59 -19.42 -4.96 -23.28
CA GLY A 59 -20.82 -5.31 -23.35
C GLY A 59 -21.58 -4.51 -24.41
N ALA A 60 -22.90 -4.72 -24.48
CA ALA A 60 -23.79 -4.01 -25.38
C ALA A 60 -24.37 -2.76 -24.70
N TYR A 61 -24.23 -1.63 -25.35
CA TYR A 61 -24.70 -0.31 -24.88
C TYR A 61 -25.84 0.18 -25.77
N ASP A 62 -26.93 0.59 -25.16
CA ASP A 62 -28.06 1.22 -25.83
C ASP A 62 -28.65 2.37 -25.00
N VAL A 63 -29.58 3.11 -25.59
CA VAL A 63 -30.25 4.21 -24.92
C VAL A 63 -31.76 4.03 -25.06
N ILE A 64 -32.49 4.25 -23.96
CA ILE A 64 -33.92 4.47 -23.97
C ILE A 64 -34.17 5.97 -23.99
N ALA A 65 -35.01 6.41 -24.94
CA ALA A 65 -35.51 7.77 -25.02
C ALA A 65 -37.03 7.73 -24.67
N THR A 66 -37.43 8.53 -23.68
CA THR A 66 -38.82 8.54 -23.17
C THR A 66 -39.38 9.95 -23.15
N ASN A 67 -40.60 10.13 -23.64
CA ASN A 67 -41.39 11.34 -23.44
C ASN A 67 -42.87 10.98 -23.17
N ALA A 68 -43.74 11.99 -23.09
CA ALA A 68 -45.20 11.79 -22.84
C ALA A 68 -45.91 10.96 -23.92
N LEU A 69 -45.34 10.81 -25.13
CA LEU A 69 -45.93 10.08 -26.25
C LEU A 69 -45.43 8.63 -26.34
N GLY A 70 -44.45 8.24 -25.50
CA GLY A 70 -43.95 6.87 -25.45
C GLY A 70 -42.42 6.75 -25.30
N THR A 71 -41.94 5.54 -25.59
CA THR A 71 -40.54 5.17 -25.47
C THR A 71 -39.97 4.65 -26.79
N ALA A 72 -38.70 4.90 -27.04
CA ALA A 72 -37.94 4.32 -28.13
C ALA A 72 -36.58 3.82 -27.60
N THR A 73 -36.08 2.72 -28.17
CA THR A 73 -34.74 2.19 -27.82
C THR A 73 -33.85 2.29 -29.06
N SER A 74 -32.61 2.70 -28.87
CA SER A 74 -31.61 2.72 -29.94
C SER A 74 -31.17 1.31 -30.33
N ALA A 75 -30.57 1.17 -31.52
CA ALA A 75 -29.79 -0.03 -31.81
C ALA A 75 -28.63 -0.16 -30.79
N PRO A 76 -28.31 -1.39 -30.35
CA PRO A 76 -27.21 -1.62 -29.42
C PRO A 76 -25.85 -1.46 -30.11
N ALA A 77 -24.87 -0.91 -29.38
CA ALA A 77 -23.47 -0.82 -29.79
C ALA A 77 -22.59 -1.72 -28.89
N THR A 78 -21.85 -2.61 -29.48
CA THR A 78 -20.94 -3.48 -28.72
C THR A 78 -19.65 -2.75 -28.41
N LEU A 79 -19.26 -2.71 -27.11
CA LEU A 79 -17.92 -2.35 -26.67
C LEU A 79 -17.09 -3.62 -26.48
N THR A 80 -16.00 -3.73 -27.22
CA THR A 80 -14.96 -4.74 -26.99
C THR A 80 -13.77 -4.06 -26.37
N VAL A 81 -13.29 -4.55 -25.22
CA VAL A 81 -12.08 -4.06 -24.56
C VAL A 81 -11.01 -5.12 -24.67
N THR A 82 -9.90 -4.79 -25.35
CA THR A 82 -8.75 -5.67 -25.48
C THR A 82 -7.78 -5.45 -24.32
N VAL A 83 -7.34 -6.53 -23.70
CA VAL A 83 -6.37 -6.46 -22.59
C VAL A 83 -4.98 -6.32 -23.18
N ARG A 84 -4.20 -5.34 -22.69
CA ARG A 84 -2.78 -5.19 -22.97
C ARG A 84 -1.97 -6.12 -22.07
N ASP A 85 -0.93 -6.73 -22.60
CA ASP A 85 -0.02 -7.60 -21.86
C ASP A 85 1.40 -7.03 -21.84
N PHE A 86 1.77 -6.45 -20.71
CA PHE A 86 3.12 -5.95 -20.46
C PHE A 86 3.98 -6.93 -19.67
N THR A 87 3.44 -8.09 -19.28
CA THR A 87 4.14 -9.04 -18.41
C THR A 87 5.42 -9.57 -19.03
N GLY A 88 6.42 -9.84 -18.21
CA GLY A 88 7.68 -10.43 -18.61
C GLY A 88 8.91 -9.68 -18.13
N THR A 89 10.06 -10.16 -18.54
CA THR A 89 11.34 -9.53 -18.22
C THR A 89 11.84 -8.73 -19.41
N TYR A 90 12.28 -7.52 -19.14
CA TYR A 90 12.89 -6.62 -20.10
C TYR A 90 14.37 -6.47 -19.72
N ALA A 91 15.26 -6.76 -20.68
CA ALA A 91 16.69 -6.52 -20.52
C ALA A 91 17.09 -5.24 -21.24
N GLY A 92 17.92 -4.44 -20.61
CA GLY A 92 18.32 -3.16 -21.16
C GLY A 92 19.48 -2.53 -20.43
N ARG A 93 19.62 -1.20 -20.60
CA ARG A 93 20.74 -0.46 -20.02
C ARG A 93 20.29 0.86 -19.41
N LEU A 94 20.96 1.26 -18.32
CA LEU A 94 20.94 2.63 -17.86
C LEU A 94 21.70 3.55 -18.83
N SER A 95 21.40 4.84 -18.80
CA SER A 95 22.12 5.86 -19.57
C SER A 95 23.62 5.87 -19.30
N GLY A 96 24.04 5.48 -18.10
CA GLY A 96 25.44 5.24 -17.73
C GLY A 96 26.07 3.97 -18.35
N GLY A 97 25.34 3.21 -19.17
CA GLY A 97 25.83 2.06 -19.95
C GLY A 97 25.77 0.72 -19.26
N THR A 98 25.39 0.65 -17.98
CA THR A 98 25.29 -0.60 -17.23
C THR A 98 24.03 -1.39 -17.57
N GLU A 99 24.14 -2.71 -17.62
CA GLU A 99 23.01 -3.61 -17.90
C GLU A 99 22.08 -3.72 -16.69
N GLY A 100 20.78 -3.87 -16.96
CA GLY A 100 19.76 -4.05 -15.94
C GLY A 100 18.57 -4.84 -16.46
N PHE A 101 17.72 -5.27 -15.53
CA PHE A 101 16.52 -6.04 -15.83
C PHE A 101 15.31 -5.42 -15.13
N LEU A 102 14.22 -5.29 -15.89
CA LEU A 102 12.89 -4.94 -15.40
C LEU A 102 11.99 -6.19 -15.51
N LEU A 103 11.45 -6.64 -14.41
CA LEU A 103 10.42 -7.68 -14.34
C LEU A 103 9.05 -7.03 -14.17
N VAL A 104 8.13 -7.30 -15.09
CA VAL A 104 6.71 -6.92 -14.98
C VAL A 104 5.91 -8.18 -14.70
N ARG A 105 5.12 -8.16 -13.62
CA ARG A 105 4.32 -9.30 -13.16
C ARG A 105 2.89 -9.23 -13.68
N THR A 106 2.18 -10.35 -13.60
CA THR A 106 0.78 -10.48 -14.05
C THR A 106 -0.21 -9.64 -13.23
N ASP A 107 0.18 -9.23 -12.03
CA ASP A 107 -0.62 -8.37 -11.14
C ASP A 107 -0.46 -6.87 -11.42
N GLY A 108 0.33 -6.51 -12.44
CA GLY A 108 0.61 -5.12 -12.79
C GLY A 108 1.70 -4.49 -11.92
N THR A 109 2.44 -5.28 -11.15
CA THR A 109 3.61 -4.77 -10.42
C THR A 109 4.90 -4.97 -11.22
N ALA A 110 5.91 -4.16 -10.94
CA ALA A 110 7.20 -4.26 -11.60
C ALA A 110 8.37 -4.08 -10.62
N ALA A 111 9.47 -4.77 -10.94
CA ALA A 111 10.73 -4.63 -10.21
C ALA A 111 11.88 -4.43 -11.20
N LEU A 112 12.77 -3.48 -10.90
CA LEU A 112 13.97 -3.23 -11.69
C LEU A 112 15.21 -3.33 -10.80
N LEU A 113 16.21 -4.03 -11.30
CA LEU A 113 17.56 -4.05 -10.75
C LEU A 113 18.54 -3.61 -11.85
N ALA A 114 19.41 -2.64 -11.55
CA ALA A 114 20.47 -2.21 -12.45
C ALA A 114 21.64 -1.61 -11.65
N PRO A 115 22.89 -2.09 -11.87
CA PRO A 115 24.07 -1.43 -11.28
C PRO A 115 24.22 -0.01 -11.81
N LEU A 116 24.65 0.93 -10.96
CA LEU A 116 25.07 2.24 -11.41
C LEU A 116 26.51 2.20 -11.96
N SER A 117 26.83 3.12 -12.86
CA SER A 117 28.16 3.20 -13.47
C SER A 117 29.31 3.42 -12.48
N SER A 118 29.02 3.93 -11.28
CA SER A 118 30.00 4.05 -10.19
C SER A 118 30.50 2.70 -9.65
N GLY A 119 29.88 1.59 -10.03
CA GLY A 119 30.27 0.22 -9.61
C GLY A 119 29.99 -0.13 -8.16
N SER A 120 29.70 0.85 -7.29
CA SER A 120 29.50 0.66 -5.84
C SER A 120 28.04 0.79 -5.39
N ALA A 121 27.11 1.01 -6.33
CA ALA A 121 25.69 1.16 -6.07
C ALA A 121 24.87 0.54 -7.18
N ALA A 122 23.63 0.18 -6.89
CA ALA A 122 22.65 -0.25 -7.88
C ALA A 122 21.30 0.43 -7.65
N VAL A 123 20.56 0.63 -8.73
CA VAL A 123 19.13 0.98 -8.68
C VAL A 123 18.36 -0.26 -8.29
N ALA A 124 17.59 -0.17 -7.21
CA ALA A 124 16.64 -1.20 -6.81
C ALA A 124 15.25 -0.57 -6.72
N LEU A 125 14.44 -0.81 -7.74
CA LEU A 125 13.02 -0.46 -7.80
C LEU A 125 12.25 -1.77 -7.66
N LEU A 126 11.65 -2.04 -6.51
CA LEU A 126 11.08 -3.35 -6.21
C LEU A 126 9.56 -3.41 -6.34
N ASN A 127 8.90 -2.26 -6.18
CA ASN A 127 7.44 -2.15 -6.13
C ASN A 127 6.96 -0.99 -7.02
N ALA A 128 7.27 -1.04 -8.31
CA ALA A 128 6.63 -0.16 -9.28
C ALA A 128 5.26 -0.72 -9.68
N THR A 129 4.38 0.15 -10.13
CA THR A 129 3.09 -0.21 -10.73
C THR A 129 3.12 0.02 -12.23
N VAL A 130 2.44 -0.83 -12.97
CA VAL A 130 2.19 -0.69 -14.40
C VAL A 130 0.69 -0.57 -14.58
N ASP A 131 0.24 0.57 -15.08
CA ASP A 131 -1.19 0.76 -15.34
C ASP A 131 -1.65 0.07 -16.64
N LEU A 132 -2.95 0.13 -16.92
CA LEU A 132 -3.56 -0.47 -18.11
C LEU A 132 -3.05 0.11 -19.44
N ARG A 133 -2.33 1.23 -19.42
CA ARG A 133 -1.71 1.88 -20.58
C ARG A 133 -0.22 1.59 -20.70
N GLY A 134 0.35 0.89 -19.73
CA GLY A 134 1.79 0.62 -19.66
C GLY A 134 2.60 1.74 -18.99
N ASN A 135 1.97 2.72 -18.33
CA ASN A 135 2.72 3.69 -17.56
C ASN A 135 3.28 3.03 -16.31
N VAL A 136 4.58 3.19 -16.11
CA VAL A 136 5.31 2.68 -14.95
C VAL A 136 5.52 3.80 -13.97
N ARG A 137 5.21 3.56 -12.69
CA ARG A 137 5.49 4.48 -11.59
C ARG A 137 5.94 3.70 -10.37
N GLY A 138 6.93 4.22 -9.67
CA GLY A 138 7.40 3.62 -8.44
C GLY A 138 8.42 4.46 -7.72
N ALA A 139 8.66 4.15 -6.46
CA ALA A 139 9.74 4.71 -5.69
C ALA A 139 10.73 3.61 -5.30
N GLY A 140 11.99 3.95 -5.26
CA GLY A 140 13.07 3.04 -4.91
C GLY A 140 14.20 3.77 -4.22
N ALA A 141 15.25 3.05 -3.92
CA ALA A 141 16.47 3.62 -3.39
C ALA A 141 17.68 2.92 -4.00
N THR A 142 18.81 3.61 -4.01
CA THR A 142 20.09 3.00 -4.38
C THR A 142 20.58 2.08 -3.27
N SER A 143 21.37 1.05 -3.64
CA SER A 143 21.83 0.01 -2.71
C SER A 143 23.12 0.36 -1.98
N GLU A 144 23.60 1.60 -2.06
CA GLU A 144 24.81 2.07 -1.40
C GLU A 144 24.64 2.25 0.13
N GLY A 145 25.74 2.46 0.85
CA GLY A 145 25.76 2.60 2.32
C GLY A 145 24.87 3.72 2.86
N THR A 146 24.67 4.79 2.08
CA THR A 146 23.63 5.82 2.32
C THR A 146 22.67 5.79 1.13
N PRO A 147 21.56 5.06 1.22
CA PRO A 147 20.62 4.93 0.11
C PRO A 147 20.05 6.28 -0.34
N ARG A 148 20.13 6.56 -1.63
CA ARG A 148 19.51 7.74 -2.22
C ARG A 148 18.11 7.35 -2.72
N PRO A 149 17.03 7.95 -2.18
CA PRO A 149 15.69 7.70 -2.67
C PRO A 149 15.51 8.29 -4.06
N PHE A 150 14.70 7.64 -4.88
CA PHE A 150 14.32 8.13 -6.20
C PHE A 150 12.88 7.75 -6.54
N VAL A 151 12.30 8.49 -7.48
CA VAL A 151 11.04 8.14 -8.13
C VAL A 151 11.36 7.70 -9.55
N ALA A 152 10.80 6.57 -9.96
CA ALA A 152 10.84 6.07 -11.32
C ALA A 152 9.50 6.36 -12.01
N THR A 153 9.58 6.93 -13.22
CA THR A 153 8.42 7.07 -14.11
C THR A 153 8.80 6.60 -15.50
N GLY A 154 7.84 6.10 -16.27
CA GLY A 154 8.13 5.68 -17.63
C GLY A 154 6.97 4.98 -18.30
N THR A 155 7.27 4.34 -19.43
CA THR A 155 6.26 3.67 -20.24
C THR A 155 6.76 2.33 -20.77
N LEU A 156 5.83 1.41 -20.96
CA LEU A 156 6.00 0.14 -21.66
C LEU A 156 5.20 0.21 -22.97
N ASP A 157 5.80 -0.24 -24.04
CA ASP A 157 5.14 -0.46 -25.33
C ASP A 157 4.93 -1.97 -25.53
N GLU A 158 3.68 -2.40 -25.56
CA GLU A 158 3.32 -3.81 -25.71
C GLU A 158 3.72 -4.36 -27.09
N VAL A 159 3.50 -3.55 -28.13
CA VAL A 159 3.71 -3.97 -29.54
C VAL A 159 5.20 -4.01 -29.86
N ALA A 160 5.94 -2.96 -29.53
CA ALA A 160 7.38 -2.91 -29.70
C ALA A 160 8.11 -3.83 -28.69
N GLY A 161 7.46 -4.15 -27.58
CA GLY A 161 8.08 -4.89 -26.47
C GLY A 161 9.20 -4.09 -25.82
N THR A 162 9.05 -2.77 -25.70
CA THR A 162 10.07 -1.89 -25.13
C THR A 162 9.64 -1.28 -23.80
N ALA A 163 10.63 -0.90 -23.00
CA ALA A 163 10.46 -0.17 -21.75
C ALA A 163 11.38 1.05 -21.74
N GLN A 164 10.85 2.18 -21.27
CA GLN A 164 11.63 3.39 -21.03
C GLN A 164 11.27 3.92 -19.64
N LEU A 165 12.25 4.07 -18.76
CA LEU A 165 12.09 4.58 -17.40
C LEU A 165 13.06 5.72 -17.17
N THR A 166 12.64 6.70 -16.38
CA THR A 166 13.43 7.86 -15.95
C THR A 166 13.51 7.87 -14.43
N PHE A 167 14.71 8.09 -13.92
CA PHE A 167 15.01 8.22 -12.48
C PHE A 167 15.53 9.64 -12.25
N ALA A 168 14.60 10.60 -12.13
CA ALA A 168 14.92 12.03 -12.15
C ALA A 168 15.95 12.42 -11.08
N ALA A 169 15.84 11.91 -9.85
CA ALA A 169 16.77 12.20 -8.76
C ALA A 169 18.19 11.61 -8.97
N LEU A 170 18.34 10.63 -9.86
CA LEU A 170 19.61 10.01 -10.19
C LEU A 170 20.20 10.54 -11.51
N ASN A 171 19.43 11.31 -12.26
CA ASN A 171 19.75 11.75 -13.64
C ASN A 171 20.08 10.55 -14.57
N GLU A 172 19.32 9.45 -14.41
CA GLU A 172 19.47 8.22 -15.18
C GLU A 172 18.19 7.89 -15.93
N THR A 173 18.35 7.24 -17.08
CA THR A 173 17.26 6.62 -17.83
C THR A 173 17.58 5.15 -18.07
N PHE A 174 16.54 4.33 -18.12
CA PHE A 174 16.65 2.90 -18.44
C PHE A 174 15.85 2.63 -19.71
N THR A 175 16.50 2.03 -20.70
CA THR A 175 15.84 1.56 -21.92
C THR A 175 16.07 0.07 -22.07
N ALA A 176 15.00 -0.67 -22.36
CA ALA A 176 15.05 -2.13 -22.40
C ALA A 176 14.09 -2.70 -23.44
N THR A 177 14.36 -3.94 -23.83
CA THR A 177 13.47 -4.77 -24.67
C THR A 177 13.05 -6.03 -23.96
N ARG A 178 11.81 -6.47 -24.23
CA ARG A 178 11.20 -7.66 -23.63
C ARG A 178 11.92 -8.91 -24.09
N ILE A 179 12.36 -9.73 -23.14
CA ILE A 179 12.96 -11.04 -23.43
C ILE A 179 11.83 -12.01 -23.78
N ARG A 180 11.93 -12.62 -24.94
CA ARG A 180 11.01 -13.70 -25.38
C ARG A 180 11.79 -15.01 -25.41
N ALA A 181 11.55 -15.89 -24.45
CA ALA A 181 12.11 -17.24 -24.42
C ALA A 181 11.05 -18.25 -24.79
N ALA A 182 11.39 -19.20 -25.66
CA ALA A 182 10.47 -20.28 -26.06
C ALA A 182 10.11 -21.18 -24.86
N THR A 183 11.07 -21.40 -23.96
CA THR A 183 10.87 -22.12 -22.69
C THR A 183 11.53 -21.30 -21.58
N PRO A 184 10.75 -20.70 -20.68
CA PRO A 184 11.30 -19.94 -19.57
C PRO A 184 12.16 -20.82 -18.65
N ALA A 185 13.25 -20.25 -18.11
CA ALA A 185 14.05 -20.91 -17.10
C ALA A 185 13.19 -21.20 -15.85
N ALA A 186 13.26 -22.40 -15.33
CA ALA A 186 12.48 -22.82 -14.14
C ALA A 186 12.77 -21.96 -12.89
N ALA A 187 13.93 -21.29 -12.87
CA ALA A 187 14.34 -20.38 -11.82
C ALA A 187 13.97 -18.92 -12.10
N ALA A 188 13.24 -18.60 -13.17
CA ALA A 188 12.90 -17.21 -13.50
C ALA A 188 12.11 -16.54 -12.37
N GLY A 189 12.50 -15.31 -12.02
CA GLY A 189 11.86 -14.54 -10.95
C GLY A 189 12.82 -13.64 -10.19
N LEU A 190 12.27 -12.88 -9.26
CA LEU A 190 13.03 -12.02 -8.34
C LEU A 190 13.23 -12.75 -7.01
N TYR A 191 14.46 -12.79 -6.54
CA TYR A 191 14.87 -13.40 -5.27
C TYR A 191 15.34 -12.33 -4.30
N ARG A 192 14.91 -12.44 -3.05
CA ARG A 192 15.49 -11.68 -1.94
C ARG A 192 16.60 -12.50 -1.30
N LEU A 193 17.74 -11.87 -1.04
CA LEU A 193 18.96 -12.53 -0.56
C LEU A 193 19.33 -12.04 0.84
N ALA A 194 19.83 -12.98 1.66
CA ALA A 194 20.59 -12.68 2.86
C ALA A 194 22.03 -13.17 2.67
N LEU A 195 23.00 -12.33 2.99
CA LEU A 195 24.42 -12.66 3.05
C LEU A 195 24.80 -12.93 4.51
N VAL A 196 25.21 -14.17 4.79
CA VAL A 196 25.60 -14.61 6.14
C VAL A 196 27.11 -14.83 6.14
N GLY A 197 27.80 -14.33 7.17
CA GLY A 197 29.26 -14.42 7.33
C GLY A 197 29.86 -13.09 7.78
N SER A 198 31.16 -12.96 7.67
CA SER A 198 31.93 -11.78 8.13
C SER A 198 31.56 -10.46 7.45
N ALA A 199 30.76 -10.51 6.40
CA ALA A 199 30.35 -9.36 5.61
C ALA A 199 28.85 -9.06 5.69
N GLY A 200 28.08 -9.63 6.58
CA GLY A 200 26.62 -9.53 6.74
C GLY A 200 25.94 -8.53 5.79
N GLY A 201 24.87 -8.94 5.07
CA GLY A 201 24.29 -8.05 4.10
C GLY A 201 22.97 -8.58 3.52
N ARG A 202 22.40 -7.79 2.63
CA ARG A 202 21.16 -8.10 1.91
C ARG A 202 21.40 -7.99 0.41
N GLY A 203 20.50 -8.52 -0.38
CA GLY A 203 20.57 -8.37 -1.82
C GLY A 203 19.34 -8.85 -2.53
N HIS A 204 19.40 -8.77 -3.83
CA HIS A 204 18.37 -9.28 -4.73
C HIS A 204 19.04 -9.98 -5.90
N ALA A 205 18.41 -11.03 -6.42
CA ALA A 205 18.76 -11.60 -7.71
C ALA A 205 17.51 -11.62 -8.60
N LEU A 206 17.66 -11.20 -9.84
CA LEU A 206 16.65 -11.34 -10.85
C LEU A 206 17.12 -12.35 -11.88
N VAL A 207 16.35 -13.42 -12.05
CA VAL A 207 16.57 -14.43 -13.07
C VAL A 207 15.56 -14.20 -14.20
N ALA A 208 16.06 -13.90 -15.37
CA ALA A 208 15.26 -13.72 -16.57
C ALA A 208 14.80 -15.06 -17.18
N PRO A 209 13.71 -15.07 -17.96
CA PRO A 209 13.21 -16.29 -18.61
C PRO A 209 14.23 -16.99 -19.51
N ASP A 210 15.16 -16.27 -20.12
CA ASP A 210 16.22 -16.82 -20.96
C ASP A 210 17.43 -17.34 -20.17
N GLY A 211 17.36 -17.29 -18.83
CA GLY A 211 18.40 -17.74 -17.92
C GLY A 211 19.49 -16.70 -17.62
N GLN A 212 19.36 -15.47 -18.08
CA GLN A 212 20.23 -14.39 -17.62
C GLN A 212 19.94 -14.08 -16.15
N VAL A 213 20.97 -13.74 -15.38
CA VAL A 213 20.87 -13.45 -13.94
C VAL A 213 21.61 -12.17 -13.61
N LEU A 214 20.95 -11.30 -12.88
CA LEU A 214 21.59 -10.18 -12.22
C LEU A 214 21.48 -10.37 -10.70
N VAL A 215 22.60 -10.34 -10.01
CA VAL A 215 22.69 -10.36 -8.55
C VAL A 215 23.21 -9.02 -8.07
N VAL A 216 22.50 -8.40 -7.14
CA VAL A 216 22.91 -7.16 -6.47
C VAL A 216 22.95 -7.43 -4.97
N THR A 217 24.07 -7.14 -4.36
CA THR A 217 24.26 -7.27 -2.90
C THR A 217 24.60 -5.91 -2.28
N SER A 218 24.13 -5.69 -1.06
CA SER A 218 24.44 -4.54 -0.24
C SER A 218 24.71 -4.98 1.19
N GLY A 219 25.81 -4.49 1.78
CA GLY A 219 26.19 -4.78 3.16
C GLY A 219 27.70 -4.76 3.37
N GLY A 220 28.15 -4.48 4.58
CA GLY A 220 29.54 -4.23 4.85
C GLY A 220 30.04 -2.92 4.21
N ALA A 221 31.12 -2.96 3.48
CA ALA A 221 31.79 -1.76 2.97
C ALA A 221 31.32 -1.30 1.58
N ALA A 222 30.62 -2.12 0.80
CA ALA A 222 30.20 -1.75 -0.56
C ALA A 222 29.01 -2.58 -1.08
N ALA A 223 28.18 -1.96 -1.93
CA ALA A 223 27.26 -2.68 -2.80
C ALA A 223 28.05 -3.29 -3.96
N ASP A 224 27.66 -4.47 -4.40
CA ASP A 224 28.32 -5.18 -5.50
C ASP A 224 27.27 -5.81 -6.43
N ALA A 225 27.59 -5.97 -7.69
CA ALA A 225 26.70 -6.54 -8.67
C ALA A 225 27.43 -7.54 -9.57
N ALA A 226 26.75 -8.65 -9.87
CA ALA A 226 27.23 -9.66 -10.79
C ALA A 226 26.17 -9.96 -11.85
N ILE A 227 26.58 -10.08 -13.10
CA ILE A 227 25.74 -10.51 -14.20
C ILE A 227 26.31 -11.80 -14.75
N GLY A 228 25.42 -12.74 -15.07
CA GLY A 228 25.81 -14.01 -15.64
C GLY A 228 24.63 -14.74 -16.27
N ARG A 229 24.83 -16.00 -16.62
CA ARG A 229 23.81 -16.87 -17.17
C ARG A 229 23.76 -18.19 -16.39
N LEU A 230 22.55 -18.72 -16.18
CA LEU A 230 22.40 -20.04 -15.56
C LEU A 230 22.99 -21.11 -16.44
N GLU A 231 23.89 -21.91 -15.86
CA GLU A 231 24.30 -23.20 -16.36
C GLU A 231 23.27 -24.27 -15.94
N ALA A 232 23.16 -25.38 -16.69
CA ALA A 232 22.30 -26.48 -16.27
C ALA A 232 22.93 -27.22 -15.04
N PRO A 233 22.15 -27.63 -14.05
CA PRO A 233 20.73 -27.44 -13.76
C PRO A 233 20.42 -26.27 -12.80
N GLY A 234 20.52 -25.02 -13.23
CA GLY A 234 20.16 -23.85 -12.41
C GLY A 234 21.31 -23.32 -11.55
N ARG A 235 22.55 -23.44 -12.03
CA ARG A 235 23.75 -22.92 -11.36
C ARG A 235 24.25 -21.64 -12.03
N LEU A 236 24.66 -20.67 -11.23
CA LEU A 236 25.36 -19.48 -11.67
C LEU A 236 26.77 -19.47 -11.11
N ARG A 237 27.75 -19.30 -12.00
CA ARG A 237 29.11 -18.90 -11.64
C ARG A 237 29.43 -17.58 -12.31
N ALA A 238 29.69 -16.58 -11.51
CA ALA A 238 29.96 -15.23 -12.00
C ALA A 238 30.96 -14.51 -11.09
N ASN A 239 31.63 -13.52 -11.64
CA ASN A 239 32.40 -12.55 -10.87
C ASN A 239 31.61 -11.23 -10.82
N SER A 240 31.62 -10.60 -9.66
CA SER A 240 31.04 -9.27 -9.50
C SER A 240 31.97 -8.19 -10.05
N ALA A 241 31.42 -6.99 -10.23
CA ALA A 241 32.19 -5.81 -10.58
C ALA A 241 33.27 -5.47 -9.55
N GLY A 242 33.03 -5.76 -8.27
CA GLY A 242 33.99 -5.60 -7.16
C GLY A 242 34.99 -6.77 -7.03
N GLY A 243 34.99 -7.73 -7.97
CA GLY A 243 35.92 -8.86 -8.02
C GLY A 243 35.55 -10.01 -7.08
N ALA A 244 34.35 -10.06 -6.52
CA ALA A 244 33.89 -11.22 -5.75
C ALA A 244 33.47 -12.35 -6.69
N ALA A 245 33.83 -13.60 -6.36
CA ALA A 245 33.39 -14.78 -7.07
C ALA A 245 32.12 -15.35 -6.41
N LEU A 246 31.08 -15.56 -7.23
CA LEU A 246 29.80 -16.14 -6.84
C LEU A 246 29.65 -17.54 -7.43
N ASP A 247 29.21 -18.49 -6.60
CA ASP A 247 28.79 -19.83 -7.01
C ASP A 247 27.43 -20.11 -6.38
N LEU A 248 26.37 -19.95 -7.16
CA LEU A 248 25.00 -19.97 -6.69
C LEU A 248 24.20 -21.07 -7.40
N SER A 249 23.27 -21.68 -6.67
CA SER A 249 22.30 -22.64 -7.22
C SER A 249 20.89 -22.14 -6.97
N PHE A 250 20.04 -22.28 -7.99
CA PHE A 250 18.62 -21.92 -7.99
C PHE A 250 17.81 -23.19 -8.18
N ALA A 251 17.03 -23.57 -7.19
CA ALA A 251 16.18 -24.75 -7.25
C ALA A 251 14.91 -24.54 -6.43
N ALA A 252 13.76 -24.94 -6.96
CA ALA A 252 12.46 -24.92 -6.28
C ALA A 252 12.12 -23.58 -5.58
N GLY A 253 12.43 -22.45 -6.23
CA GLY A 253 12.19 -21.12 -5.68
C GLY A 253 13.20 -20.69 -4.60
N ALA A 254 14.22 -21.48 -4.33
CA ALA A 254 15.29 -21.12 -3.40
C ALA A 254 16.59 -20.83 -4.16
N LEU A 255 17.36 -19.87 -3.62
CA LEU A 255 18.73 -19.58 -4.01
C LEU A 255 19.65 -19.92 -2.85
N ARG A 256 20.75 -20.65 -3.13
CA ARG A 256 21.79 -20.94 -2.16
C ARG A 256 23.16 -20.91 -2.83
N GLY A 257 24.19 -20.50 -2.08
CA GLY A 257 25.55 -20.59 -2.61
C GLY A 257 26.56 -19.82 -1.77
N THR A 258 27.70 -19.61 -2.37
CA THR A 258 28.84 -18.94 -1.71
C THR A 258 29.25 -17.71 -2.49
N VAL A 259 29.72 -16.71 -1.75
CA VAL A 259 30.44 -15.57 -2.27
C VAL A 259 31.83 -15.55 -1.66
N ARG A 260 32.85 -15.36 -2.50
CA ARG A 260 34.22 -15.13 -2.07
C ARG A 260 34.66 -13.74 -2.51
N THR A 261 34.91 -12.86 -1.55
CA THR A 261 35.34 -11.50 -1.87
C THR A 261 36.74 -11.48 -2.50
N ALA A 262 37.09 -10.41 -3.20
CA ALA A 262 38.42 -10.21 -3.75
C ALA A 262 39.52 -10.30 -2.68
N ALA A 263 39.22 -9.92 -1.42
CA ALA A 263 40.11 -10.06 -0.27
C ALA A 263 40.20 -11.49 0.31
N GLY A 264 39.47 -12.47 -0.30
CA GLY A 264 39.52 -13.88 0.10
C GLY A 264 38.52 -14.27 1.22
N ALA A 265 37.76 -13.34 1.78
CA ALA A 265 36.73 -13.66 2.77
C ALA A 265 35.58 -14.41 2.09
N THR A 266 35.04 -15.44 2.77
CA THR A 266 33.94 -16.26 2.26
C THR A 266 32.66 -15.98 3.04
N GLY A 267 31.54 -15.90 2.35
CA GLY A 267 30.21 -15.81 2.92
C GLY A 267 29.25 -16.77 2.21
N THR A 268 28.09 -16.99 2.80
CA THR A 268 27.01 -17.76 2.17
C THR A 268 25.87 -16.82 1.77
N LEU A 269 25.37 -16.98 0.54
CA LEU A 269 24.15 -16.36 0.07
C LEU A 269 23.01 -17.37 0.17
N ALA A 270 21.95 -16.98 0.80
CA ALA A 270 20.70 -17.72 0.82
C ALA A 270 19.54 -16.79 0.49
N GLY A 271 18.56 -17.27 -0.25
CA GLY A 271 17.40 -16.48 -0.62
C GLY A 271 16.25 -17.33 -1.11
N ALA A 272 15.11 -16.69 -1.23
CA ALA A 272 13.93 -17.29 -1.82
C ALA A 272 13.36 -16.34 -2.88
N VAL A 273 12.69 -16.93 -3.88
CA VAL A 273 11.92 -16.13 -4.83
C VAL A 273 10.91 -15.32 -4.05
N GLU A 274 10.84 -14.04 -4.31
CA GLU A 274 9.82 -13.20 -3.70
C GLU A 274 8.47 -13.74 -4.16
N ALA A 275 7.74 -14.31 -3.20
CA ALA A 275 6.36 -14.62 -3.44
C ALA A 275 5.64 -13.31 -3.79
N LEU A 276 4.81 -13.41 -4.82
CA LEU A 276 4.04 -12.28 -5.37
C LEU A 276 3.52 -11.37 -4.28
N LEU A 277 3.65 -10.07 -4.51
CA LEU A 277 3.04 -9.00 -3.71
C LEU A 277 1.59 -9.35 -3.34
N GLY A 278 1.26 -9.20 -2.08
CA GLY A 278 -0.05 -9.55 -1.52
C GLY A 278 0.03 -10.27 -0.19
N GLN A 279 1.23 -10.63 0.25
CA GLN A 279 1.49 -11.20 1.58
C GLN A 279 1.84 -10.13 2.61
N GLU A 280 2.29 -8.96 2.15
CA GLU A 280 2.52 -7.79 3.00
C GLU A 280 1.19 -7.21 3.43
N GLN A 281 1.04 -6.95 4.71
CA GLN A 281 -0.20 -6.38 5.22
C GLN A 281 0.02 -5.59 6.52
N LEU A 282 -0.81 -4.58 6.69
CA LEU A 282 -1.02 -3.90 7.96
C LEU A 282 -1.68 -4.89 8.92
N VAL A 283 -1.03 -5.21 10.03
CA VAL A 283 -1.55 -6.21 10.97
C VAL A 283 -2.05 -5.62 12.26
N ASN A 284 -1.63 -4.41 12.63
CA ASN A 284 -2.14 -3.72 13.81
C ASN A 284 -2.11 -2.20 13.68
N LEU A 285 -2.87 -1.56 14.55
CA LEU A 285 -2.77 -0.16 14.90
C LEU A 285 -2.83 -0.05 16.43
N SER A 286 -1.86 0.64 17.04
CA SER A 286 -1.83 0.92 18.47
C SER A 286 -1.75 2.43 18.68
N VAL A 287 -2.70 3.00 19.38
CA VAL A 287 -2.80 4.45 19.56
C VAL A 287 -2.87 4.80 21.04
N ARG A 288 -1.95 5.62 21.49
CA ARG A 288 -2.03 6.25 22.80
C ARG A 288 -2.67 7.64 22.68
N GLY A 289 -3.76 7.84 23.35
CA GLY A 289 -4.51 9.10 23.34
C GLY A 289 -5.19 9.40 24.65
N VAL A 290 -5.80 10.59 24.73
CA VAL A 290 -6.57 11.05 25.88
C VAL A 290 -8.04 10.91 25.56
N THR A 291 -8.82 10.38 26.50
CA THR A 291 -10.29 10.42 26.48
C THR A 291 -10.79 11.48 27.47
N LEU A 292 -11.92 12.08 27.14
CA LEU A 292 -12.66 13.02 27.99
C LEU A 292 -14.12 12.58 28.09
N PRO A 293 -14.86 12.97 29.12
CA PRO A 293 -16.29 12.73 29.17
C PRO A 293 -17.00 13.29 27.93
N GLY A 294 -17.72 12.42 27.20
CA GLY A 294 -18.39 12.77 25.95
C GLY A 294 -17.48 12.88 24.71
N ALA A 295 -16.17 12.72 24.85
CA ALA A 295 -15.20 12.73 23.74
C ALA A 295 -14.33 11.47 23.76
N PRO A 296 -14.84 10.34 23.25
CA PRO A 296 -14.10 9.08 23.18
C PRO A 296 -12.96 9.16 22.15
N LEU A 297 -11.93 8.37 22.35
CA LEU A 297 -10.94 8.09 21.31
C LEU A 297 -11.59 7.20 20.25
N ILE A 298 -11.48 7.58 18.99
CA ILE A 298 -12.11 6.90 17.88
C ILE A 298 -11.04 6.19 17.05
N VAL A 299 -11.20 4.87 16.87
CA VAL A 299 -10.38 4.06 15.97
C VAL A 299 -11.26 3.59 14.83
N GLY A 300 -10.96 4.07 13.62
CA GLY A 300 -11.60 3.63 12.38
C GLY A 300 -10.74 2.58 11.68
N PHE A 301 -11.35 1.60 11.03
CA PHE A 301 -10.63 0.64 10.21
C PHE A 301 -11.50 0.04 9.13
N ALA A 302 -10.86 -0.44 8.07
CA ALA A 302 -11.52 -1.18 7.01
C ALA A 302 -10.88 -2.57 6.85
N THR A 303 -11.73 -3.57 6.70
CA THR A 303 -11.33 -4.94 6.38
C THR A 303 -11.63 -5.24 4.92
N GLY A 304 -10.74 -5.97 4.25
CA GLY A 304 -10.87 -6.42 2.88
C GLY A 304 -10.53 -7.89 2.73
N GLY A 305 -10.66 -8.40 1.49
CA GLY A 305 -10.43 -9.79 1.15
C GLY A 305 -11.73 -10.59 0.99
N SER A 306 -11.59 -11.87 0.70
CA SER A 306 -12.72 -12.79 0.40
C SER A 306 -13.31 -13.47 1.62
N ALA A 307 -12.66 -13.39 2.79
CA ALA A 307 -13.10 -14.02 4.02
C ALA A 307 -13.17 -13.01 5.18
N ALA A 308 -13.98 -13.34 6.20
CA ALA A 308 -14.09 -12.52 7.40
C ALA A 308 -12.76 -12.52 8.18
N LYS A 309 -12.34 -11.33 8.65
CA LYS A 309 -11.12 -11.14 9.44
C LYS A 309 -11.44 -11.21 10.93
N SER A 310 -10.74 -12.04 11.67
CA SER A 310 -10.77 -12.02 13.13
C SER A 310 -9.96 -10.83 13.62
N VAL A 311 -10.55 -10.03 14.50
CA VAL A 311 -10.02 -8.77 15.01
C VAL A 311 -10.05 -8.76 16.52
N LEU A 312 -8.91 -8.47 17.14
CA LEU A 312 -8.81 -8.18 18.57
C LEU A 312 -8.74 -6.64 18.74
N LEU A 313 -9.71 -6.12 19.48
CA LEU A 313 -9.75 -4.70 19.90
C LEU A 313 -9.47 -4.64 21.39
N ARG A 314 -8.63 -3.70 21.83
CA ARG A 314 -8.29 -3.50 23.24
C ARG A 314 -8.34 -2.02 23.60
N ALA A 315 -8.84 -1.73 24.79
CA ALA A 315 -8.76 -0.42 25.40
C ALA A 315 -8.05 -0.60 26.76
N VAL A 316 -6.79 -0.19 26.82
CA VAL A 316 -5.91 -0.48 27.94
C VAL A 316 -5.63 0.81 28.72
N GLY A 317 -6.09 0.84 29.94
CA GLY A 317 -5.88 1.93 30.89
C GLY A 317 -5.10 1.44 32.11
N PRO A 318 -5.69 0.61 33.00
CA PRO A 318 -5.00 0.07 34.16
C PRO A 318 -3.71 -0.69 33.80
N GLY A 319 -3.70 -1.42 32.68
CA GLY A 319 -2.54 -2.18 32.22
C GLY A 319 -1.35 -1.32 31.88
N ILE A 320 -1.52 -0.12 31.31
CA ILE A 320 -0.42 0.83 31.01
C ILE A 320 -0.06 1.72 32.21
N GLY A 321 -0.92 1.82 33.21
CA GLY A 321 -0.65 2.58 34.45
C GLY A 321 0.32 1.87 35.38
N ARG A 322 0.68 0.61 35.11
CA ARG A 322 1.57 -0.27 35.90
C ARG A 322 2.90 -0.52 35.20
N PRO A 323 3.93 -1.03 35.91
CA PRO A 323 5.15 -1.50 35.26
C PRO A 323 4.87 -2.52 34.15
N PRO A 324 5.63 -2.51 33.07
CA PRO A 324 6.81 -1.66 32.78
C PRO A 324 6.46 -0.26 32.23
N PHE A 325 5.21 0.05 31.94
CA PHE A 325 4.81 1.27 31.21
C PHE A 325 4.74 2.52 32.11
N ASN A 326 4.18 2.39 33.31
CA ASN A 326 4.06 3.46 34.32
C ASN A 326 3.47 4.76 33.79
N VAL A 327 2.45 4.70 32.92
CA VAL A 327 1.79 5.87 32.34
C VAL A 327 0.99 6.60 33.41
N ALA A 328 1.43 7.78 33.82
CA ALA A 328 0.69 8.62 34.76
C ALA A 328 -0.63 9.10 34.13
N GLY A 329 -1.71 9.14 34.92
CA GLY A 329 -3.03 9.55 34.43
C GLY A 329 -3.70 8.54 33.49
N ALA A 330 -3.30 7.26 33.54
CA ALA A 330 -3.96 6.20 32.80
C ALA A 330 -5.46 6.13 33.17
N LEU A 331 -6.31 5.91 32.18
CA LEU A 331 -7.76 5.80 32.33
C LEU A 331 -8.09 4.62 33.26
N PRO A 332 -8.79 4.83 34.39
CA PRO A 332 -8.94 3.78 35.39
C PRO A 332 -9.90 2.64 34.96
N ASP A 333 -10.88 2.95 34.11
CA ASP A 333 -11.95 2.01 33.71
C ASP A 333 -12.37 2.28 32.24
N PRO A 334 -11.55 1.83 31.26
CA PRO A 334 -11.85 2.01 29.84
C PRO A 334 -12.94 1.05 29.38
N ASN A 335 -13.78 1.51 28.45
CA ASN A 335 -14.68 0.66 27.69
C ASN A 335 -14.39 0.75 26.19
N VAL A 336 -14.76 -0.31 25.45
CA VAL A 336 -14.68 -0.35 24.00
C VAL A 336 -16.01 -0.77 23.40
N GLN A 337 -16.46 -0.04 22.39
CA GLN A 337 -17.68 -0.34 21.64
C GLN A 337 -17.39 -0.36 20.14
N LEU A 338 -17.76 -1.46 19.47
CA LEU A 338 -17.54 -1.67 18.03
C LEU A 338 -18.82 -1.39 17.25
N PHE A 339 -18.69 -0.62 16.17
CA PHE A 339 -19.79 -0.25 15.27
C PHE A 339 -19.50 -0.64 13.83
N ARG A 340 -20.56 -0.90 13.08
CA ARG A 340 -20.59 -0.87 11.62
C ARG A 340 -21.56 0.23 11.21
N VAL A 341 -21.02 1.29 10.60
CA VAL A 341 -21.76 2.53 10.38
C VAL A 341 -22.32 3.04 11.72
N ASN A 342 -23.63 3.05 11.92
CA ASN A 342 -24.30 3.48 13.16
C ASN A 342 -24.85 2.31 14.02
N THR A 343 -24.58 1.06 13.62
CA THR A 343 -25.06 -0.11 14.34
C THR A 343 -23.99 -0.63 15.29
N ALA A 344 -24.27 -0.67 16.58
CA ALA A 344 -23.41 -1.30 17.57
C ALA A 344 -23.41 -2.83 17.34
N LEU A 345 -22.21 -3.41 17.24
CA LEU A 345 -22.01 -4.85 17.02
C LEU A 345 -21.63 -5.57 18.31
N ALA A 346 -20.77 -4.96 19.11
CA ALA A 346 -20.25 -5.54 20.35
C ALA A 346 -19.74 -4.43 21.28
N GLN A 347 -19.68 -4.73 22.56
CA GLN A 347 -19.07 -3.87 23.57
C GLN A 347 -18.45 -4.68 24.70
N ASN A 348 -17.47 -4.11 25.37
CA ASN A 348 -16.86 -4.67 26.56
C ASN A 348 -16.34 -3.55 27.46
N ASN A 349 -16.41 -3.79 28.78
CA ASN A 349 -15.92 -2.90 29.82
C ASN A 349 -14.80 -3.58 30.63
N ASP A 350 -14.90 -4.89 30.83
CA ASP A 350 -13.93 -5.70 31.58
C ASP A 350 -13.52 -6.91 30.75
N TRP A 351 -12.27 -7.02 30.33
CA TRP A 351 -11.79 -8.07 29.44
C TRP A 351 -11.96 -9.48 29.99
N GLY A 352 -11.98 -9.63 31.33
CA GLY A 352 -12.21 -10.88 32.02
C GLY A 352 -13.67 -11.31 32.08
N GLN A 353 -14.60 -10.51 31.57
CA GLN A 353 -16.05 -10.75 31.59
C GLN A 353 -16.65 -10.71 30.18
N PRO A 354 -17.48 -11.66 29.78
CA PRO A 354 -17.78 -12.92 30.50
C PRO A 354 -16.58 -13.87 30.48
N PRO A 355 -16.43 -14.74 31.50
CA PRO A 355 -15.26 -15.63 31.63
C PRO A 355 -15.02 -16.54 30.42
N ALA A 356 -16.08 -16.96 29.73
CA ALA A 356 -15.98 -17.79 28.52
C ALA A 356 -15.22 -17.09 27.38
N GLY A 357 -15.14 -15.74 27.37
CA GLY A 357 -14.39 -14.96 26.40
C GLY A 357 -12.93 -14.72 26.78
N ALA A 358 -12.59 -14.72 28.06
CA ALA A 358 -11.26 -14.33 28.55
C ALA A 358 -10.13 -15.23 28.01
N ALA A 359 -10.35 -16.54 27.92
CA ALA A 359 -9.37 -17.46 27.36
C ALA A 359 -9.12 -17.22 25.86
N ALA A 360 -10.17 -16.96 25.08
CA ALA A 360 -10.07 -16.64 23.67
C ALA A 360 -9.36 -15.29 23.43
N LEU A 361 -9.65 -14.29 24.27
CA LEU A 361 -8.98 -13.00 24.25
C LEU A 361 -7.49 -13.12 24.58
N ALA A 362 -7.12 -13.90 25.58
CA ALA A 362 -5.73 -14.17 25.94
C ALA A 362 -4.99 -14.92 24.82
N ALA A 363 -5.62 -15.93 24.22
CA ALA A 363 -5.07 -16.65 23.07
C ALA A 363 -4.85 -15.72 21.85
N ALA A 364 -5.83 -14.87 21.54
CA ALA A 364 -5.72 -13.89 20.47
C ALA A 364 -4.61 -12.86 20.75
N ALA A 365 -4.47 -12.39 22.00
CA ALA A 365 -3.38 -11.50 22.40
C ALA A 365 -2.01 -12.18 22.19
N THR A 366 -1.85 -13.42 22.60
CA THR A 366 -0.62 -14.19 22.38
C THR A 366 -0.31 -14.35 20.89
N ALA A 367 -1.32 -14.71 20.08
CA ALA A 367 -1.15 -14.92 18.64
C ALA A 367 -0.78 -13.64 17.87
N THR A 368 -1.13 -12.47 18.41
CA THR A 368 -0.85 -11.16 17.80
C THR A 368 0.38 -10.46 18.38
N GLY A 369 1.03 -11.07 19.40
CA GLY A 369 2.16 -10.43 20.10
C GLY A 369 1.75 -9.29 21.03
N ALA A 370 0.46 -9.13 21.32
CA ALA A 370 -0.03 -8.15 22.28
C ALA A 370 0.36 -8.56 23.71
N PHE A 371 0.80 -7.61 24.52
CA PHE A 371 1.13 -7.92 25.92
C PHE A 371 -0.09 -8.40 26.71
N ALA A 372 0.13 -9.24 27.72
CA ALA A 372 -0.95 -9.79 28.53
C ALA A 372 -1.61 -8.69 29.37
N LEU A 373 -2.94 -8.66 29.39
CA LEU A 373 -3.68 -7.83 30.32
C LEU A 373 -3.65 -8.43 31.73
N PRO A 374 -3.49 -7.58 32.77
CA PRO A 374 -3.47 -8.09 34.15
C PRO A 374 -4.80 -8.77 34.50
N GLN A 375 -4.74 -9.91 35.12
CA GLN A 375 -5.95 -10.64 35.56
C GLN A 375 -6.77 -9.78 36.53
N GLY A 376 -8.07 -9.67 36.28
CA GLY A 376 -8.98 -8.85 37.07
C GLY A 376 -8.79 -7.33 36.91
N SER A 377 -8.03 -6.88 35.89
CA SER A 377 -7.99 -5.45 35.58
C SER A 377 -9.27 -5.02 34.87
N ALA A 378 -9.63 -3.76 35.05
CA ALA A 378 -10.73 -3.10 34.35
C ALA A 378 -10.35 -2.66 32.91
N ASP A 379 -9.32 -3.24 32.29
CA ASP A 379 -9.05 -3.06 30.88
C ASP A 379 -10.14 -3.72 30.04
N ALA A 380 -10.48 -3.16 28.88
CA ALA A 380 -11.50 -3.73 28.01
C ALA A 380 -10.89 -4.40 26.77
N ALA A 381 -11.53 -5.49 26.31
CA ALA A 381 -11.13 -6.17 25.09
C ALA A 381 -12.31 -6.85 24.38
N LEU A 382 -12.28 -6.88 23.04
CA LEU A 382 -13.26 -7.54 22.17
C LEU A 382 -12.54 -8.41 21.14
N LEU A 383 -13.09 -9.60 20.89
CA LEU A 383 -12.72 -10.45 19.77
C LEU A 383 -13.93 -10.56 18.84
N ALA A 384 -13.79 -10.17 17.59
CA ALA A 384 -14.86 -10.18 16.61
C ALA A 384 -14.39 -10.74 15.26
N SER A 385 -15.27 -11.50 14.57
CA SER A 385 -15.05 -11.94 13.19
C SER A 385 -15.85 -11.03 12.27
N LEU A 386 -15.16 -10.25 11.43
CA LEU A 386 -15.74 -9.15 10.67
C LEU A 386 -15.61 -9.41 9.16
N PRO A 387 -16.72 -9.45 8.40
CA PRO A 387 -16.68 -9.47 6.95
C PRO A 387 -16.03 -8.19 6.39
N ALA A 388 -15.72 -8.18 5.11
CA ALA A 388 -15.22 -6.99 4.44
C ALA A 388 -16.17 -5.79 4.66
N GLY A 389 -15.59 -4.65 5.07
CA GLY A 389 -16.38 -3.46 5.40
C GLY A 389 -15.61 -2.43 6.20
N VAL A 390 -16.30 -1.33 6.55
CA VAL A 390 -15.78 -0.22 7.34
C VAL A 390 -16.37 -0.30 8.74
N TYR A 391 -15.51 -0.13 9.74
CA TYR A 391 -15.84 -0.26 11.16
C TYR A 391 -15.27 0.88 11.97
N THR A 392 -15.87 1.12 13.11
CA THR A 392 -15.41 2.13 14.09
C THR A 392 -15.45 1.51 15.48
N ALA A 393 -14.35 1.62 16.21
CA ALA A 393 -14.30 1.36 17.64
C ALA A 393 -14.25 2.70 18.38
N GLN A 394 -15.13 2.86 19.37
CA GLN A 394 -15.11 3.98 20.30
C GLN A 394 -14.56 3.47 21.63
N VAL A 395 -13.53 4.17 22.11
CA VAL A 395 -12.89 3.89 23.40
C VAL A 395 -13.17 5.03 24.33
N GLY A 396 -13.88 4.75 25.42
CA GLY A 396 -14.31 5.71 26.41
C GLY A 396 -14.10 5.19 27.83
N GLY A 397 -14.87 5.71 28.79
CA GLY A 397 -14.80 5.32 30.22
C GLY A 397 -14.46 6.48 31.16
N GLY A 398 -14.41 7.71 30.65
CA GLY A 398 -14.12 8.91 31.45
C GLY A 398 -12.92 9.71 30.94
N GLN A 399 -12.24 10.36 31.86
CA GLN A 399 -11.05 11.16 31.58
C GLN A 399 -9.78 10.37 31.92
N GLY A 400 -8.84 10.28 30.97
CA GLY A 400 -7.54 9.68 31.21
C GLY A 400 -6.82 9.28 29.93
N ILE A 401 -5.60 8.80 30.09
CA ILE A 401 -4.78 8.28 29.00
C ILE A 401 -5.13 6.80 28.77
N VAL A 402 -5.41 6.44 27.52
CA VAL A 402 -5.73 5.07 27.14
C VAL A 402 -4.88 4.65 25.95
N LEU A 403 -4.51 3.38 25.90
CA LEU A 403 -3.93 2.73 24.74
C LEU A 403 -5.05 1.95 24.05
N ALA A 404 -5.48 2.42 22.88
CA ALA A 404 -6.40 1.71 22.02
C ALA A 404 -5.61 0.88 21.01
N GLU A 405 -5.92 -0.40 20.91
CA GLU A 405 -5.21 -1.33 20.04
C GLU A 405 -6.18 -2.12 19.16
N LEU A 406 -5.81 -2.25 17.92
CA LEU A 406 -6.49 -3.03 16.89
C LEU A 406 -5.49 -4.05 16.33
N TYR A 407 -5.79 -5.33 16.40
CA TYR A 407 -4.96 -6.40 15.86
C TYR A 407 -5.76 -7.29 14.91
N GLY A 408 -5.14 -7.65 13.80
CA GLY A 408 -5.62 -8.75 12.96
C GLY A 408 -5.15 -10.08 13.51
N VAL A 409 -6.08 -10.89 14.00
CA VAL A 409 -5.74 -12.21 14.53
C VAL A 409 -5.50 -13.17 13.36
N PRO A 410 -4.32 -13.82 13.27
CA PRO A 410 -4.01 -14.75 12.20
C PRO A 410 -4.87 -16.01 12.32
N ALA A 411 -5.29 -16.57 11.19
CA ALA A 411 -5.99 -17.85 11.14
C ALA A 411 -5.09 -18.95 10.59
N ALA A 412 -5.21 -20.16 11.14
CA ALA A 412 -4.47 -21.30 10.61
C ALA A 412 -4.82 -21.55 9.14
N GLY A 413 -3.80 -21.72 8.28
CA GLY A 413 -3.99 -21.95 6.85
C GLY A 413 -4.54 -20.74 6.08
N GLU A 414 -4.43 -19.53 6.63
CA GLU A 414 -4.86 -18.31 5.96
C GLU A 414 -4.08 -18.08 4.68
N ALA A 415 -4.80 -18.01 3.54
CA ALA A 415 -4.18 -17.65 2.27
C ALA A 415 -3.81 -16.18 2.29
N PRO A 416 -2.63 -15.79 1.75
CA PRO A 416 -2.20 -14.40 1.68
C PRO A 416 -3.26 -13.49 1.06
N GLY A 417 -3.52 -12.33 1.67
CA GLY A 417 -4.49 -11.36 1.18
C GLY A 417 -5.96 -11.73 1.31
N SER A 418 -6.30 -12.97 1.74
CA SER A 418 -7.70 -13.39 1.92
C SER A 418 -8.44 -12.61 3.00
N ARG A 419 -7.70 -12.06 3.97
CA ARG A 419 -8.19 -11.27 5.10
C ARG A 419 -7.17 -10.20 5.45
N ARG A 420 -7.48 -8.93 5.25
CA ARG A 420 -6.52 -7.84 5.48
C ARG A 420 -7.19 -6.60 6.05
N PHE A 421 -6.42 -5.76 6.74
CA PHE A 421 -6.77 -4.36 6.91
C PHE A 421 -6.37 -3.60 5.66
N THR A 422 -7.27 -2.79 5.12
CA THR A 422 -6.97 -1.90 4.01
C THR A 422 -6.75 -0.48 4.47
N ASN A 423 -7.25 -0.16 5.66
CA ASN A 423 -7.09 1.12 6.33
C ASN A 423 -7.17 0.93 7.84
N ALA A 424 -6.42 1.75 8.56
CA ALA A 424 -6.58 1.99 9.99
C ALA A 424 -6.38 3.47 10.28
N SER A 425 -7.20 4.05 11.15
CA SER A 425 -7.22 5.47 11.45
C SER A 425 -7.58 5.75 12.88
N THR A 426 -7.18 6.92 13.38
CA THR A 426 -7.59 7.38 14.70
C THR A 426 -7.69 8.89 14.77
N ARG A 427 -8.69 9.36 15.51
CA ARG A 427 -8.90 10.79 15.77
C ARG A 427 -8.89 11.06 17.27
N THR A 428 -8.07 12.06 17.66
CA THR A 428 -8.02 12.57 19.02
C THR A 428 -7.55 14.03 19.03
N THR A 429 -7.59 14.66 20.20
CA THR A 429 -7.01 15.98 20.40
C THR A 429 -5.50 15.87 20.59
N VAL A 430 -4.75 16.68 19.86
CA VAL A 430 -3.31 16.90 19.99
C VAL A 430 -3.07 18.14 20.85
N ALA A 431 -2.03 18.13 21.66
CA ALA A 431 -1.56 19.27 22.45
C ALA A 431 -0.01 19.24 22.56
N PRO A 432 0.66 20.31 22.99
CA PRO A 432 2.12 20.36 23.07
C PRO A 432 2.75 19.20 23.82
N GLU A 433 2.14 18.76 24.91
CA GLU A 433 2.60 17.64 25.73
C GLU A 433 1.93 16.29 25.40
N ALA A 434 1.05 16.27 24.37
CA ALA A 434 0.23 15.11 24.00
C ALA A 434 0.10 14.97 22.49
N ALA A 435 1.18 14.57 21.83
CA ALA A 435 1.17 14.21 20.42
C ALA A 435 0.26 12.98 20.18
N LEU A 436 -0.39 12.93 19.02
CA LEU A 436 -1.07 11.73 18.56
C LEU A 436 -0.03 10.73 18.05
N ILE A 437 0.10 9.60 18.73
CA ILE A 437 1.09 8.57 18.44
C ILE A 437 0.35 7.32 17.95
N ALA A 438 0.59 6.95 16.69
CA ALA A 438 0.02 5.78 16.05
C ALA A 438 1.14 4.79 15.68
N GLY A 439 1.28 3.73 16.46
CA GLY A 439 2.15 2.59 16.16
C GLY A 439 1.44 1.62 15.23
N PHE A 440 2.15 1.07 14.24
CA PHE A 440 1.63 0.06 13.34
C PHE A 440 2.72 -0.90 12.87
N VAL A 441 2.32 -2.08 12.42
CA VAL A 441 3.25 -3.12 11.95
C VAL A 441 2.88 -3.53 10.53
N ILE A 442 3.88 -3.56 9.67
CA ILE A 442 3.82 -4.20 8.36
C ILE A 442 4.40 -5.60 8.50
N SER A 443 3.59 -6.62 8.21
CA SER A 443 4.04 -8.01 8.15
C SER A 443 4.31 -8.41 6.71
N GLY A 444 4.96 -9.55 6.50
CA GLY A 444 5.26 -10.07 5.19
C GLY A 444 6.76 -10.16 4.91
N THR A 445 7.14 -10.26 3.66
CA THR A 445 8.53 -10.48 3.23
C THR A 445 9.05 -9.41 2.28
N ALA A 446 8.18 -8.52 1.80
CA ALA A 446 8.53 -7.42 0.88
C ALA A 446 8.04 -6.06 1.42
N PRO A 447 8.54 -4.93 0.88
CA PRO A 447 8.05 -3.62 1.27
C PRO A 447 6.58 -3.41 0.87
N GLN A 448 5.79 -2.84 1.77
CA GLN A 448 4.41 -2.40 1.52
C GLN A 448 4.37 -0.91 1.17
N ARG A 449 3.63 -0.56 0.13
CA ARG A 449 3.33 0.84 -0.17
C ARG A 449 2.23 1.34 0.76
N VAL A 450 2.50 2.42 1.48
CA VAL A 450 1.61 2.95 2.52
C VAL A 450 1.41 4.44 2.32
N LEU A 451 0.15 4.87 2.34
CA LEU A 451 -0.21 6.28 2.45
C LEU A 451 -0.54 6.58 3.91
N ILE A 452 0.19 7.53 4.50
CA ILE A 452 -0.05 8.01 5.86
C ILE A 452 -0.49 9.47 5.75
N ARG A 453 -1.59 9.84 6.42
CA ARG A 453 -2.11 11.21 6.42
C ARG A 453 -2.31 11.68 7.84
N ALA A 454 -1.95 12.94 8.10
CA ALA A 454 -2.30 13.66 9.31
C ALA A 454 -3.21 14.83 8.92
N VAL A 455 -4.48 14.70 9.24
CA VAL A 455 -5.52 15.60 8.78
C VAL A 455 -6.03 16.46 9.94
N GLY A 456 -5.93 17.75 9.77
CA GLY A 456 -6.47 18.78 10.69
C GLY A 456 -7.39 19.74 9.94
N PRO A 457 -6.86 20.65 9.09
CA PRO A 457 -7.64 21.67 8.41
C PRO A 457 -8.82 21.12 7.60
N THR A 458 -8.62 20.05 6.85
CA THR A 458 -9.68 19.44 6.03
C THR A 458 -10.85 18.92 6.89
N LEU A 459 -10.61 18.46 8.12
CA LEU A 459 -11.67 18.03 9.03
C LEU A 459 -12.57 19.20 9.50
N GLY A 460 -12.04 20.41 9.54
CA GLY A 460 -12.79 21.60 9.93
C GLY A 460 -13.82 22.05 8.88
N ASN A 461 -13.70 21.56 7.65
CA ASN A 461 -14.56 21.91 6.53
C ASN A 461 -15.69 20.88 6.34
N ALA A 462 -16.74 21.27 5.57
CA ALA A 462 -17.76 20.33 5.14
C ALA A 462 -17.14 19.17 4.33
N PRO A 463 -17.62 17.95 4.46
CA PRO A 463 -18.80 17.52 5.23
C PRO A 463 -18.54 17.22 6.72
N PHE A 464 -17.29 17.30 7.18
CA PHE A 464 -16.90 16.82 8.52
C PHE A 464 -17.27 17.81 9.63
N ASN A 465 -17.00 19.10 9.43
CA ASN A 465 -17.29 20.20 10.34
C ASN A 465 -16.83 19.93 11.79
N VAL A 466 -15.65 19.32 11.96
CA VAL A 466 -15.08 19.03 13.28
C VAL A 466 -14.61 20.36 13.90
N PRO A 467 -15.11 20.74 15.08
CA PRO A 467 -14.66 21.98 15.73
C PRO A 467 -13.25 21.82 16.32
N GLY A 468 -12.52 22.96 16.42
CA GLY A 468 -11.21 23.00 17.09
C GLY A 468 -10.17 22.05 16.47
N VAL A 469 -10.08 22.00 15.14
CA VAL A 469 -9.09 21.20 14.44
C VAL A 469 -7.67 21.73 14.62
N LEU A 470 -6.68 20.85 14.57
CA LEU A 470 -5.27 21.23 14.53
C LEU A 470 -4.98 21.98 13.22
N ALA A 471 -4.55 23.23 13.33
CA ALA A 471 -4.48 24.13 12.17
C ALA A 471 -3.38 23.76 11.17
N ASN A 472 -2.29 23.16 11.63
CA ASN A 472 -1.15 22.73 10.81
C ASN A 472 -0.51 21.48 11.44
N PRO A 473 -0.97 20.26 11.12
CA PRO A 473 -0.38 19.03 11.61
C PRO A 473 0.99 18.76 10.99
N GLN A 474 2.00 18.48 11.82
CA GLN A 474 3.26 17.91 11.38
C GLN A 474 3.23 16.39 11.57
N LEU A 475 3.56 15.67 10.52
CA LEU A 475 3.63 14.20 10.50
C LEU A 475 5.08 13.74 10.44
N ASN A 476 5.51 13.00 11.45
CA ASN A 476 6.82 12.38 11.52
C ASN A 476 6.66 10.85 11.56
N LEU A 477 7.31 10.15 10.64
CA LEU A 477 7.33 8.69 10.59
C LEU A 477 8.65 8.16 11.12
N PHE A 478 8.60 7.24 12.09
CA PHE A 478 9.76 6.63 12.70
C PHE A 478 9.79 5.10 12.52
N ARG A 479 11.00 4.54 12.47
CA ARG A 479 11.27 3.11 12.70
C ARG A 479 12.16 2.97 13.92
N GLY A 480 11.59 2.50 15.03
CA GLY A 480 12.25 2.64 16.33
C GLY A 480 12.52 4.11 16.66
N ALA A 481 13.78 4.47 16.96
CA ALA A 481 14.19 5.85 17.21
C ALA A 481 14.60 6.63 15.94
N THR A 482 14.65 5.97 14.78
CA THR A 482 15.12 6.59 13.52
C THR A 482 13.99 7.27 12.80
N LEU A 483 14.12 8.57 12.52
CA LEU A 483 13.20 9.32 11.66
C LEU A 483 13.35 8.82 10.21
N VAL A 484 12.25 8.31 9.63
CA VAL A 484 12.19 7.81 8.25
C VAL A 484 11.85 8.93 7.29
N ARG A 485 10.79 9.70 7.59
CA ARG A 485 10.31 10.82 6.76
C ARG A 485 9.46 11.78 7.59
N THR A 486 9.39 13.04 7.15
CA THR A 486 8.54 14.07 7.73
C THR A 486 7.79 14.82 6.65
N ASN A 487 6.62 15.34 6.95
CA ASN A 487 5.85 16.26 6.12
C ASN A 487 4.96 17.13 7.02
N ASP A 488 4.77 18.39 6.62
CA ASP A 488 3.87 19.36 7.31
C ASP A 488 2.85 19.99 6.35
N ASP A 489 3.13 19.95 5.04
CA ASP A 489 2.27 20.49 3.99
C ASP A 489 2.24 19.48 2.81
N TRP A 490 1.21 18.67 2.70
CA TRP A 490 1.13 17.62 1.69
C TRP A 490 1.31 18.12 0.25
N PHE A 491 0.81 19.33 -0.06
CA PHE A 491 0.83 19.87 -1.42
C PHE A 491 2.21 20.41 -1.84
N ARG A 492 3.12 20.62 -0.90
CA ARG A 492 4.52 20.99 -1.13
C ARG A 492 5.45 19.78 -1.22
N ASP A 493 4.95 18.58 -0.91
CA ASP A 493 5.74 17.37 -1.08
C ASP A 493 6.07 17.16 -2.58
N PRO A 494 7.31 16.82 -2.94
CA PRO A 494 7.68 16.51 -4.33
C PRO A 494 6.79 15.43 -4.96
N GLU A 495 6.20 14.56 -4.14
CA GLU A 495 5.31 13.48 -4.56
C GLU A 495 3.81 13.82 -4.41
N ALA A 496 3.43 15.09 -4.28
CA ALA A 496 2.04 15.52 -4.06
C ALA A 496 1.03 14.92 -5.07
N ASN A 497 1.44 14.77 -6.33
CA ASN A 497 0.60 14.13 -7.35
C ASN A 497 0.41 12.64 -7.07
N LEU A 498 1.46 11.93 -6.68
CA LEU A 498 1.40 10.50 -6.31
C LEU A 498 0.60 10.29 -5.02
N ILE A 499 0.70 11.22 -4.06
CA ILE A 499 -0.12 11.23 -2.84
C ILE A 499 -1.60 11.36 -3.20
N ARG A 500 -1.95 12.26 -4.13
CA ARG A 500 -3.35 12.45 -4.59
C ARG A 500 -3.86 11.21 -5.30
N GLU A 501 -3.07 10.61 -6.20
CA GLU A 501 -3.42 9.39 -6.91
C GLU A 501 -3.60 8.21 -5.94
N ALA A 502 -2.68 8.04 -5.00
CA ALA A 502 -2.79 7.00 -3.96
C ALA A 502 -4.05 7.19 -3.10
N ALA A 503 -4.34 8.43 -2.68
CA ALA A 503 -5.55 8.74 -1.92
C ALA A 503 -6.82 8.38 -2.70
N ALA A 504 -6.89 8.70 -3.98
CA ALA A 504 -8.01 8.33 -4.84
C ALA A 504 -8.14 6.80 -4.99
N ALA A 505 -7.02 6.08 -5.17
CA ALA A 505 -7.00 4.62 -5.33
C ALA A 505 -7.55 3.90 -4.09
N VAL A 506 -7.21 4.39 -2.88
CA VAL A 506 -7.70 3.82 -1.62
C VAL A 506 -9.03 4.42 -1.16
N ARG A 507 -9.67 5.27 -1.99
CA ARG A 507 -10.93 5.98 -1.69
C ARG A 507 -10.88 6.83 -0.42
N ALA A 508 -9.71 7.37 -0.10
CA ALA A 508 -9.59 8.37 0.94
C ALA A 508 -10.21 9.70 0.46
N PHE A 509 -10.84 10.43 1.34
CA PHE A 509 -11.38 11.75 0.97
C PHE A 509 -10.26 12.70 0.52
N ALA A 510 -10.59 13.63 -0.38
CA ALA A 510 -9.61 14.58 -0.89
C ALA A 510 -9.18 15.57 0.19
N LEU A 511 -7.88 15.81 0.30
CA LEU A 511 -7.35 16.94 1.04
C LEU A 511 -7.55 18.23 0.23
N GLY A 512 -7.77 19.35 0.91
CA GLY A 512 -7.86 20.64 0.23
C GLY A 512 -6.62 20.92 -0.62
N PRO A 513 -6.73 21.53 -1.81
CA PRO A 513 -5.61 21.65 -2.75
C PRO A 513 -4.37 22.34 -2.20
N GLN A 514 -4.54 23.20 -1.21
CA GLN A 514 -3.48 23.94 -0.51
C GLN A 514 -3.69 23.89 1.00
N SER A 515 -4.35 22.85 1.50
CA SER A 515 -4.53 22.69 2.94
C SER A 515 -3.20 22.34 3.60
N LEU A 516 -3.02 22.84 4.82
CA LEU A 516 -1.87 22.54 5.66
C LEU A 516 -1.97 21.15 6.33
N ASP A 517 -2.74 20.23 5.76
CA ASP A 517 -2.72 18.82 6.16
C ASP A 517 -1.39 18.19 5.74
N ALA A 518 -0.93 17.18 6.46
CA ALA A 518 0.29 16.47 6.12
C ALA A 518 0.00 15.09 5.53
N ALA A 519 0.82 14.64 4.59
CA ALA A 519 0.73 13.31 4.02
C ALA A 519 2.09 12.78 3.55
N LEU A 520 2.28 11.48 3.68
CA LEU A 520 3.45 10.74 3.23
C LEU A 520 3.00 9.54 2.40
N LEU A 521 3.61 9.34 1.24
CA LEU A 521 3.52 8.11 0.48
C LEU A 521 4.88 7.41 0.56
N VAL A 522 4.94 6.23 1.15
CA VAL A 522 6.20 5.56 1.48
C VAL A 522 6.13 4.07 1.19
N TYR A 523 7.28 3.47 0.87
CA TYR A 523 7.45 2.03 0.88
C TYR A 523 8.12 1.62 2.19
N LEU A 524 7.45 0.76 2.95
CA LEU A 524 7.89 0.34 4.28
C LEU A 524 8.24 -1.14 4.28
N GLU A 525 9.47 -1.46 4.62
CA GLU A 525 9.91 -2.83 4.88
C GLU A 525 9.08 -3.45 6.01
N PRO A 526 8.89 -4.77 6.05
CA PRO A 526 8.30 -5.42 7.21
C PRO A 526 8.94 -4.98 8.52
N GLY A 527 8.12 -4.66 9.50
CA GLY A 527 8.57 -4.15 10.79
C GLY A 527 7.58 -3.20 11.47
N ALA A 528 7.96 -2.71 12.63
CA ALA A 528 7.18 -1.77 13.42
C ALA A 528 7.55 -0.32 13.10
N TYR A 529 6.52 0.51 12.97
CA TYR A 529 6.64 1.94 12.67
C TYR A 529 5.78 2.76 13.62
N THR A 530 6.13 4.03 13.76
CA THR A 530 5.36 4.98 14.55
C THR A 530 5.16 6.27 13.76
N ALA A 531 3.90 6.61 13.52
CA ALA A 531 3.50 7.92 13.00
C ALA A 531 3.18 8.83 14.19
N VAL A 532 3.87 9.96 14.26
CA VAL A 532 3.68 10.97 15.31
C VAL A 532 3.10 12.22 14.67
N VAL A 533 1.93 12.64 15.14
CA VAL A 533 1.28 13.87 14.70
C VAL A 533 1.33 14.89 15.83
N SER A 534 1.90 16.05 15.56
CA SER A 534 2.01 17.18 16.48
C SER A 534 1.65 18.47 15.76
N GLY A 535 1.47 19.55 16.51
CA GLY A 535 1.46 20.90 15.96
C GLY A 535 2.89 21.37 15.60
N PRO A 536 3.03 22.52 14.90
CA PRO A 536 4.32 23.05 14.50
C PRO A 536 5.21 23.36 15.72
N PRO A 537 6.46 22.92 15.76
CA PRO A 537 7.29 22.98 16.99
C PRO A 537 7.58 24.39 17.49
N ASN A 538 7.52 25.41 16.61
CA ASN A 538 7.82 26.81 16.94
C ASN A 538 6.59 27.70 17.02
N ALA A 539 5.39 27.12 16.99
CA ALA A 539 4.14 27.88 17.11
C ALA A 539 3.72 28.01 18.57
N GLY A 540 2.92 29.02 18.88
CA GLY A 540 2.35 29.18 20.22
C GLY A 540 1.40 28.02 20.59
N PRO A 541 1.13 27.79 21.88
CA PRO A 541 0.38 26.61 22.36
C PRO A 541 -1.00 26.45 21.73
N ASN A 542 -1.69 27.53 21.38
CA ASN A 542 -2.99 27.50 20.70
C ASN A 542 -2.89 26.94 19.27
N ALA A 543 -1.78 27.15 18.57
CA ALA A 543 -1.56 26.61 17.23
C ALA A 543 -1.06 25.15 17.27
N GLN A 544 -0.63 24.68 18.45
CA GLN A 544 -0.18 23.32 18.68
C GLN A 544 -1.29 22.41 19.25
N THR A 545 -2.50 22.97 19.47
CA THR A 545 -3.62 22.25 20.08
C THR A 545 -4.78 22.15 19.10
N GLY A 546 -5.36 20.97 18.98
CA GLY A 546 -6.56 20.76 18.17
C GLY A 546 -6.80 19.31 17.80
N ASN A 547 -7.97 19.06 17.25
CA ASN A 547 -8.35 17.73 16.78
C ASN A 547 -7.60 17.36 15.50
N ALA A 548 -6.95 16.20 15.49
CA ALA A 548 -6.29 15.65 14.33
C ALA A 548 -6.71 14.19 14.08
N LEU A 549 -6.72 13.81 12.82
CA LEU A 549 -6.94 12.43 12.36
C LEU A 549 -5.66 11.93 11.75
N VAL A 550 -5.14 10.80 12.21
CA VAL A 550 -4.13 10.04 11.46
C VAL A 550 -4.80 8.87 10.74
N GLU A 551 -4.40 8.65 9.51
CA GLU A 551 -4.89 7.57 8.67
C GLU A 551 -3.72 6.84 8.03
N ILE A 552 -3.79 5.53 8.02
CA ILE A 552 -2.79 4.63 7.42
C ILE A 552 -3.52 3.72 6.45
N TYR A 553 -3.18 3.82 5.18
CA TYR A 553 -3.77 3.03 4.11
C TYR A 553 -2.74 2.11 3.48
N GLU A 554 -3.11 0.86 3.28
CA GLU A 554 -2.40 0.03 2.34
C GLU A 554 -2.74 0.51 0.93
N VAL A 555 -1.73 0.87 0.18
CA VAL A 555 -1.86 1.24 -1.23
C VAL A 555 -1.41 0.04 -2.05
N ALA A 556 -2.25 -0.38 -2.98
CA ALA A 556 -1.83 -1.41 -3.92
C ALA A 556 -0.55 -0.96 -4.63
N PRO A 557 0.37 -1.89 -4.89
CA PRO A 557 1.64 -1.62 -5.53
C PRO A 557 1.51 -0.86 -6.84
#